data_33b07b7abc410fd6a6f39dbc73de0bda
#
_entry.id   33b07b7abc410fd6a6f39dbc73de0bda
#
_cell.length_a   1.000
_cell.length_b   1.000
_cell.length_c   1.000
_cell.angle_alpha   90.00
_cell.angle_beta   90.00
_cell.angle_gamma   90.00
#
_symmetry.space_group_name_H-M   'P 1'
#
loop_
_entity.id
_entity.type
_entity.pdbx_description
1 polymer ?
#
loop_
_entity_poly.entity_id
_entity_poly.type
_entity_poly.pdbx_seq_one_letter_code
_entity_poly.pdbx_strand_id
1 'polypeptide(L)'
;MNWSNPSDPADIKLLKQLESYSNFKSKLSVCKTRPDQNIFRQQLINYFLKCPITGLGLDECEAAHIIPVSSKGEYVLTNGLLLGAHIHKTFDKYLWSIDPLTYQIVCKPGSGSIETCNPNSLVGIIGSEWFNSIKSHWDCFVSNDSKKI
;
A
#
# COMPACT_ATOMS: atom_id res chain seq x y z
N MET A 1 -28.38 6.48 17.52
CA MET A 1 -28.15 7.63 16.63
C MET A 1 -29.23 7.64 15.55
N ASN A 2 -29.85 8.77 15.36
CA ASN A 2 -30.95 8.86 14.41
C ASN A 2 -30.51 9.54 13.11
N TRP A 3 -30.36 8.77 12.08
CA TRP A 3 -29.99 9.25 10.76
C TRP A 3 -31.14 9.27 9.79
N SER A 4 -32.35 8.98 10.28
CA SER A 4 -33.47 8.69 9.40
C SER A 4 -34.03 9.91 8.62
N ASN A 5 -33.78 11.14 9.08
CA ASN A 5 -34.31 12.33 8.43
C ASN A 5 -33.29 13.45 8.30
N PRO A 6 -32.20 13.24 7.58
CA PRO A 6 -31.29 14.34 7.30
C PRO A 6 -31.96 15.31 6.32
N SER A 7 -31.91 16.59 6.64
CA SER A 7 -32.49 17.63 5.79
C SER A 7 -31.45 18.37 4.96
N ASP A 8 -30.21 18.29 5.34
CA ASP A 8 -29.09 18.96 4.66
C ASP A 8 -28.52 18.03 3.60
N PRO A 9 -28.32 18.49 2.35
CA PRO A 9 -27.70 17.67 1.31
C PRO A 9 -26.32 17.11 1.70
N ALA A 10 -25.55 17.86 2.48
CA ALA A 10 -24.25 17.39 2.96
C ALA A 10 -24.42 16.23 3.93
N ASP A 11 -25.44 16.30 4.79
CA ASP A 11 -25.74 15.22 5.73
C ASP A 11 -26.22 13.96 5.00
N ILE A 12 -26.99 14.14 3.95
CA ILE A 12 -27.47 13.02 3.12
C ILE A 12 -26.28 12.32 2.46
N LYS A 13 -25.34 13.10 1.93
CA LYS A 13 -24.15 12.55 1.29
C LYS A 13 -23.30 11.77 2.30
N LEU A 14 -23.10 12.34 3.49
CA LEU A 14 -22.34 11.70 4.54
C LEU A 14 -23.02 10.41 4.99
N LEU A 15 -24.35 10.45 5.16
CA LEU A 15 -25.11 9.29 5.56
C LEU A 15 -24.97 8.15 4.55
N LYS A 16 -25.06 8.47 3.26
CA LYS A 16 -24.87 7.48 2.20
C LYS A 16 -23.48 6.86 2.23
N GLN A 17 -22.47 7.66 2.50
CA GLN A 17 -21.10 7.16 2.63
C GLN A 17 -20.95 6.22 3.81
N LEU A 18 -21.56 6.56 4.95
CA LEU A 18 -21.55 5.73 6.15
C LEU A 18 -22.31 4.44 5.96
N GLU A 19 -23.47 4.50 5.30
CA GLU A 19 -24.25 3.31 4.98
C GLU A 19 -23.48 2.37 4.06
N SER A 20 -22.88 2.93 3.02
CA SER A 20 -22.09 2.16 2.06
C SER A 20 -20.93 1.47 2.76
N TYR A 21 -20.23 2.19 3.63
CA TYR A 21 -19.12 1.63 4.39
C TYR A 21 -19.60 0.54 5.35
N SER A 22 -20.69 0.79 6.07
CA SER A 22 -21.25 -0.17 7.02
C SER A 22 -21.69 -1.46 6.32
N ASN A 23 -22.38 -1.32 5.18
CA ASN A 23 -22.82 -2.47 4.39
C ASN A 23 -21.65 -3.25 3.84
N PHE A 24 -20.67 -2.55 3.33
CA PHE A 24 -19.45 -3.13 2.80
C PHE A 24 -18.71 -3.91 3.90
N LYS A 25 -18.55 -3.32 5.07
CA LYS A 25 -17.89 -3.94 6.20
C LYS A 25 -18.61 -5.21 6.65
N SER A 26 -19.93 -5.16 6.76
CA SER A 26 -20.74 -6.33 7.12
C SER A 26 -20.59 -7.45 6.11
N LYS A 27 -20.66 -7.12 4.82
CA LYS A 27 -20.52 -8.07 3.74
C LYS A 27 -19.15 -8.73 3.76
N LEU A 28 -18.10 -7.94 3.98
CA LEU A 28 -16.74 -8.44 4.05
C LEU A 28 -16.53 -9.36 5.24
N SER A 29 -17.15 -9.05 6.39
CA SER A 29 -17.10 -9.93 7.56
C SER A 29 -17.69 -11.28 7.25
N VAL A 30 -18.84 -11.31 6.57
CA VAL A 30 -19.48 -12.57 6.17
C VAL A 30 -18.60 -13.35 5.21
N CYS A 31 -17.95 -12.66 4.29
CA CYS A 31 -17.06 -13.28 3.29
C CYS A 31 -15.65 -13.55 3.82
N LYS A 32 -15.39 -13.22 5.09
CA LYS A 32 -14.08 -13.36 5.74
C LYS A 32 -12.97 -12.53 5.07
N THR A 33 -13.34 -11.46 4.36
CA THR A 33 -12.38 -10.51 3.84
C THR A 33 -12.11 -9.43 4.88
N ARG A 34 -11.01 -8.72 4.71
CA ARG A 34 -10.62 -7.68 5.66
C ARG A 34 -11.12 -6.31 5.19
N PRO A 35 -12.08 -5.68 5.89
CA PRO A 35 -12.57 -4.36 5.48
C PRO A 35 -11.48 -3.30 5.48
N ASP A 36 -10.52 -3.40 6.39
CA ASP A 36 -9.41 -2.45 6.48
C ASP A 36 -8.54 -2.48 5.22
N GLN A 37 -8.40 -3.65 4.59
CA GLN A 37 -7.63 -3.78 3.35
C GLN A 37 -8.24 -2.96 2.22
N ASN A 38 -9.54 -2.90 2.13
CA ASN A 38 -10.23 -2.15 1.06
C ASN A 38 -10.12 -0.64 1.28
N ILE A 39 -10.20 -0.20 2.53
CA ILE A 39 -10.02 1.22 2.87
C ILE A 39 -8.58 1.63 2.62
N PHE A 40 -7.65 0.80 3.02
CA PHE A 40 -6.22 0.98 2.78
C PHE A 40 -5.92 1.11 1.29
N ARG A 41 -6.47 0.19 0.48
CA ARG A 41 -6.32 0.26 -0.97
C ARG A 41 -6.87 1.57 -1.53
N GLN A 42 -8.03 2.01 -1.06
CA GLN A 42 -8.62 3.25 -1.54
C GLN A 42 -7.75 4.46 -1.21
N GLN A 43 -7.14 4.48 -0.04
CA GLN A 43 -6.21 5.54 0.34
C GLN A 43 -5.00 5.57 -0.60
N LEU A 44 -4.46 4.41 -0.94
CA LEU A 44 -3.32 4.30 -1.84
C LEU A 44 -3.69 4.72 -3.26
N ILE A 45 -4.86 4.33 -3.73
CA ILE A 45 -5.36 4.73 -5.04
C ILE A 45 -5.49 6.25 -5.11
N ASN A 46 -6.07 6.86 -4.08
CA ASN A 46 -6.27 8.31 -4.07
C ASN A 46 -4.96 9.08 -4.02
N TYR A 47 -3.96 8.54 -3.37
CA TYR A 47 -2.66 9.20 -3.26
C TYR A 47 -1.79 9.00 -4.49
N PHE A 48 -1.64 7.75 -4.94
CA PHE A 48 -0.69 7.42 -6.01
C PHE A 48 -1.28 7.49 -7.40
N LEU A 49 -2.57 7.18 -7.56
CA LEU A 49 -3.32 7.18 -8.82
C LEU A 49 -2.89 6.09 -9.80
N LYS A 50 -1.68 5.60 -9.70
CA LYS A 50 -1.12 4.51 -10.50
C LYS A 50 0.12 4.00 -9.78
N CYS A 51 0.71 2.91 -10.27
CA CYS A 51 1.97 2.44 -9.71
C CYS A 51 3.05 3.50 -9.93
N PRO A 52 3.66 4.05 -8.87
CA PRO A 52 4.66 5.12 -9.02
C PRO A 52 5.97 4.65 -9.64
N ILE A 53 6.19 3.35 -9.71
CA ILE A 53 7.43 2.78 -10.24
C ILE A 53 7.26 2.35 -11.68
N THR A 54 6.21 1.58 -11.99
CA THR A 54 6.01 1.02 -13.33
C THR A 54 5.09 1.86 -14.21
N GLY A 55 4.28 2.72 -13.60
CA GLY A 55 3.27 3.48 -14.34
C GLY A 55 2.02 2.67 -14.69
N LEU A 56 1.92 1.43 -14.24
CA LEU A 56 0.75 0.59 -14.50
C LEU A 56 -0.51 1.19 -13.88
N GLY A 57 -1.63 1.01 -14.57
CA GLY A 57 -2.93 1.50 -14.11
C GLY A 57 -3.50 0.68 -12.96
N LEU A 58 -4.60 1.18 -12.40
CA LEU A 58 -5.19 0.63 -11.17
C LEU A 58 -5.58 -0.84 -11.30
N ASP A 59 -6.00 -1.28 -12.48
CA ASP A 59 -6.41 -2.67 -12.70
C ASP A 59 -5.26 -3.66 -12.50
N GLU A 60 -4.03 -3.20 -12.63
CA GLU A 60 -2.84 -4.03 -12.53
C GLU A 60 -2.05 -3.77 -11.26
N CYS A 61 -2.60 -2.95 -10.34
CA CYS A 61 -1.93 -2.57 -9.12
C CYS A 61 -2.57 -3.21 -7.90
N GLU A 62 -1.74 -3.43 -6.90
CA GLU A 62 -2.16 -3.97 -5.61
C GLU A 62 -1.72 -3.04 -4.49
N ALA A 63 -2.47 -3.06 -3.40
CA ALA A 63 -2.13 -2.31 -2.19
C ALA A 63 -1.11 -3.12 -1.39
N ALA A 64 0.12 -2.64 -1.35
CA ALA A 64 1.21 -3.34 -0.68
C ALA A 64 1.47 -2.73 0.69
N HIS A 65 1.50 -3.57 1.73
CA HIS A 65 1.97 -3.16 3.05
C HIS A 65 3.49 -3.17 3.05
N ILE A 66 4.10 -2.10 3.52
CA ILE A 66 5.55 -2.03 3.63
C ILE A 66 6.02 -2.87 4.82
N ILE A 67 5.41 -2.66 6.00
CA ILE A 67 5.54 -3.57 7.13
C ILE A 67 4.37 -4.54 7.03
N PRO A 68 4.62 -5.86 6.88
CA PRO A 68 3.54 -6.81 6.72
C PRO A 68 2.59 -6.84 7.91
N VAL A 69 1.33 -7.17 7.64
CA VAL A 69 0.32 -7.31 8.70
C VAL A 69 0.75 -8.37 9.72
N SER A 70 1.39 -9.44 9.27
CA SER A 70 1.93 -10.48 10.14
C SER A 70 3.00 -9.96 11.10
N SER A 71 3.62 -8.84 10.79
CA SER A 71 4.61 -8.16 11.63
C SER A 71 4.04 -6.89 12.25
N LYS A 72 2.72 -6.84 12.43
CA LYS A 72 1.97 -5.72 13.04
C LYS A 72 1.95 -4.47 12.18
N GLY A 73 2.09 -4.63 10.86
CA GLY A 73 1.95 -3.52 9.93
C GLY A 73 0.55 -2.94 9.96
N GLU A 74 0.45 -1.62 9.92
CA GLU A 74 -0.82 -0.93 9.99
C GLU A 74 -1.42 -0.70 8.61
N TYR A 75 -2.76 -0.55 8.58
CA TYR A 75 -3.51 -0.25 7.37
C TYR A 75 -3.62 1.25 7.18
N VAL A 76 -2.48 1.92 7.07
CA VAL A 76 -2.41 3.38 6.93
C VAL A 76 -1.58 3.74 5.70
N LEU A 77 -1.88 4.90 5.12
CA LEU A 77 -1.23 5.37 3.91
C LEU A 77 0.30 5.28 3.98
N THR A 78 0.87 5.72 5.08
CA THR A 78 2.34 5.79 5.24
C THR A 78 3.01 4.43 5.44
N ASN A 79 2.21 3.36 5.55
CA ASN A 79 2.70 1.99 5.52
C ASN A 79 2.33 1.29 4.22
N GLY A 80 2.05 2.04 3.17
CA GLY A 80 1.57 1.46 1.93
C GLY A 80 2.21 2.02 0.69
N LEU A 81 2.21 1.19 -0.34
CA LEU A 81 2.58 1.57 -1.70
C LEU A 81 1.58 0.94 -2.65
N LEU A 82 1.23 1.65 -3.70
CA LEU A 82 0.41 1.08 -4.77
C LEU A 82 1.38 0.53 -5.81
N LEU A 83 1.46 -0.78 -5.90
CA LEU A 83 2.46 -1.47 -6.74
C LEU A 83 1.80 -2.35 -7.79
N GLY A 84 2.37 -2.38 -8.98
CA GLY A 84 2.00 -3.39 -9.96
C GLY A 84 2.15 -4.79 -9.34
N ALA A 85 1.24 -5.70 -9.68
CA ALA A 85 1.19 -7.01 -9.03
C ALA A 85 2.51 -7.77 -9.13
N HIS A 86 3.18 -7.67 -10.26
CA HIS A 86 4.42 -8.40 -10.48
C HIS A 86 5.59 -7.91 -9.61
N ILE A 87 5.66 -6.61 -9.33
CA ILE A 87 6.71 -6.09 -8.46
C ILE A 87 6.32 -6.15 -6.98
N HIS A 88 5.02 -6.24 -6.68
CA HIS A 88 4.54 -6.44 -5.32
C HIS A 88 5.02 -7.79 -4.77
N LYS A 89 4.95 -8.85 -5.58
CA LYS A 89 5.42 -10.16 -5.16
C LYS A 89 6.89 -10.17 -4.79
N THR A 90 7.72 -9.52 -5.58
CA THR A 90 9.17 -9.48 -5.32
C THR A 90 9.50 -8.54 -4.15
N PHE A 91 8.69 -7.51 -3.95
CA PHE A 91 8.80 -6.64 -2.77
C PHE A 91 8.55 -7.44 -1.48
N ASP A 92 7.49 -8.23 -1.45
CA ASP A 92 7.14 -9.05 -0.28
C ASP A 92 8.17 -10.14 0.00
N LYS A 93 8.91 -10.56 -1.02
CA LYS A 93 9.98 -11.54 -0.88
C LYS A 93 11.33 -10.89 -0.53
N TYR A 94 11.35 -9.58 -0.34
CA TYR A 94 12.57 -8.81 -0.06
C TYR A 94 13.63 -8.96 -1.14
N LEU A 95 13.21 -9.07 -2.39
CA LEU A 95 14.13 -9.09 -3.53
C LEU A 95 14.50 -7.69 -3.99
N TRP A 96 13.73 -6.69 -3.57
CA TRP A 96 14.08 -5.29 -3.74
C TRP A 96 13.51 -4.51 -2.57
N SER A 97 14.05 -3.34 -2.34
CA SER A 97 13.60 -2.45 -1.29
C SER A 97 13.92 -1.00 -1.65
N ILE A 98 13.61 -0.11 -0.73
CA ILE A 98 13.81 1.32 -0.90
C ILE A 98 14.81 1.77 0.16
N ASP A 99 15.88 2.41 -0.29
CA ASP A 99 16.89 2.95 0.62
C ASP A 99 16.24 4.06 1.47
N PRO A 100 16.24 3.93 2.80
CA PRO A 100 15.55 4.90 3.64
C PRO A 100 16.21 6.29 3.67
N LEU A 101 17.46 6.40 3.23
CA LEU A 101 18.18 7.67 3.20
C LEU A 101 17.97 8.41 1.89
N THR A 102 17.90 7.70 0.78
CA THR A 102 17.84 8.30 -0.56
C THR A 102 16.52 8.06 -1.26
N TYR A 103 15.70 7.12 -0.78
CA TYR A 103 14.48 6.63 -1.40
C TYR A 103 14.71 6.05 -2.80
N GLN A 104 15.94 5.68 -3.09
CA GLN A 104 16.26 4.94 -4.32
C GLN A 104 15.86 3.48 -4.18
N ILE A 105 15.48 2.88 -5.27
CA ILE A 105 15.14 1.47 -5.33
C ILE A 105 16.43 0.68 -5.51
N VAL A 106 16.60 -0.33 -4.65
CA VAL A 106 17.77 -1.22 -4.66
C VAL A 106 17.27 -2.64 -4.87
N CYS A 107 17.84 -3.33 -5.85
CA CYS A 107 17.42 -4.65 -6.26
C CYS A 107 18.52 -5.68 -6.05
N LYS A 108 18.11 -6.89 -5.66
CA LYS A 108 18.97 -8.05 -5.67
C LYS A 108 18.94 -8.70 -7.06
N PRO A 109 19.98 -9.43 -7.46
CA PRO A 109 19.92 -10.20 -8.71
C PRO A 109 18.72 -11.13 -8.70
N GLY A 110 18.02 -11.19 -9.83
CA GLY A 110 16.85 -12.04 -9.96
C GLY A 110 15.55 -11.42 -9.46
N SER A 111 15.53 -10.12 -9.14
CA SER A 111 14.31 -9.43 -8.71
C SER A 111 13.32 -9.20 -9.85
N GLY A 112 13.68 -9.44 -11.09
CA GLY A 112 12.79 -9.39 -12.23
C GLY A 112 12.67 -8.01 -12.85
N SER A 113 11.47 -7.68 -13.35
CA SER A 113 11.24 -6.46 -14.12
C SER A 113 11.52 -5.18 -13.35
N ILE A 114 11.53 -5.22 -12.02
CA ILE A 114 11.86 -4.05 -11.19
C ILE A 114 13.27 -3.53 -11.50
N GLU A 115 14.18 -4.41 -11.90
CA GLU A 115 15.56 -4.03 -12.20
C GLU A 115 15.69 -3.03 -13.34
N THR A 116 14.69 -3.01 -14.22
CA THR A 116 14.69 -2.14 -15.40
C THR A 116 13.69 -0.99 -15.30
N CYS A 117 13.02 -0.84 -14.17
CA CYS A 117 12.04 0.23 -14.00
C CYS A 117 12.72 1.60 -13.92
N ASN A 118 12.04 2.59 -14.48
CA ASN A 118 12.48 3.97 -14.44
C ASN A 118 11.24 4.86 -14.26
N PRO A 119 11.19 5.73 -13.24
CA PRO A 119 12.31 6.07 -12.35
C PRO A 119 12.59 4.96 -11.32
N ASN A 120 13.82 4.93 -10.85
CA ASN A 120 14.23 3.98 -9.83
C ASN A 120 14.32 4.63 -8.44
N SER A 121 13.50 5.64 -8.22
CA SER A 121 13.49 6.39 -6.97
C SER A 121 12.09 6.89 -6.66
N LEU A 122 11.76 6.92 -5.39
CA LEU A 122 10.50 7.47 -4.90
C LEU A 122 10.67 8.86 -4.29
N VAL A 123 11.83 9.49 -4.49
CA VAL A 123 12.07 10.88 -4.06
C VAL A 123 11.02 11.80 -4.70
N GLY A 124 10.37 12.62 -3.86
CA GLY A 124 9.33 13.54 -4.32
C GLY A 124 7.96 12.89 -4.48
N ILE A 125 7.89 11.56 -4.39
CA ILE A 125 6.62 10.81 -4.48
C ILE A 125 6.10 10.50 -3.09
N ILE A 126 6.96 10.03 -2.21
CA ILE A 126 6.63 9.80 -0.80
C ILE A 126 7.54 10.68 0.07
N GLY A 127 7.00 11.08 1.22
CA GLY A 127 7.71 11.97 2.13
C GLY A 127 8.31 11.23 3.32
N SER A 128 8.80 12.00 4.29
CA SER A 128 9.41 11.45 5.50
C SER A 128 8.42 10.66 6.36
N GLU A 129 7.13 10.82 6.14
CA GLU A 129 6.10 10.07 6.87
C GLU A 129 6.19 8.56 6.62
N TRP A 130 6.78 8.15 5.51
CA TRP A 130 7.00 6.75 5.17
C TRP A 130 8.29 6.18 5.76
N PHE A 131 9.13 7.02 6.38
CA PHE A 131 10.48 6.61 6.78
C PHE A 131 10.50 5.35 7.65
N ASN A 132 9.66 5.31 8.68
CA ASN A 132 9.67 4.18 9.62
C ASN A 132 9.34 2.85 8.92
N SER A 133 8.35 2.86 8.06
CA SER A 133 7.95 1.67 7.31
C SER A 133 9.04 1.25 6.33
N ILE A 134 9.57 2.20 5.58
CA ILE A 134 10.65 1.95 4.62
C ILE A 134 11.88 1.38 5.32
N LYS A 135 12.26 1.97 6.46
CA LYS A 135 13.43 1.51 7.23
C LYS A 135 13.25 0.07 7.70
N SER A 136 12.04 -0.27 8.16
CA SER A 136 11.73 -1.62 8.59
C SER A 136 11.86 -2.64 7.45
N HIS A 137 11.33 -2.31 6.29
CA HIS A 137 11.44 -3.18 5.11
C HIS A 137 12.90 -3.32 4.67
N TRP A 138 13.61 -2.21 4.66
CA TRP A 138 15.03 -2.18 4.31
C TRP A 138 15.85 -3.09 5.21
N ASP A 139 15.62 -3.03 6.52
CA ASP A 139 16.32 -3.86 7.48
C ASP A 139 16.10 -5.35 7.20
N CYS A 140 14.88 -5.73 6.85
CA CYS A 140 14.57 -7.11 6.45
C CYS A 140 15.23 -7.49 5.14
N PHE A 141 15.25 -6.57 4.18
CA PHE A 141 15.90 -6.79 2.88
C PHE A 141 17.38 -7.08 3.05
N VAL A 142 18.05 -6.30 3.87
CA VAL A 142 19.49 -6.48 4.14
C VAL A 142 19.74 -7.78 4.92
N SER A 143 18.91 -8.05 5.93
CA SER A 143 19.06 -9.27 6.76
C SER A 143 18.82 -10.53 5.95
N ASN A 144 17.80 -10.53 5.07
CA ASN A 144 17.50 -11.69 4.23
C ASN A 144 18.65 -12.00 3.27
N ASP A 145 19.31 -10.97 2.78
CA ASP A 145 20.49 -11.15 1.94
C ASP A 145 21.59 -11.85 2.71
N SER A 146 21.81 -11.45 3.93
CA SER A 146 22.81 -12.08 4.82
C SER A 146 22.47 -13.53 5.12
N LYS A 147 21.19 -13.86 5.28
CA LYS A 147 20.74 -15.21 5.61
C LYS A 147 20.86 -16.19 4.47
N LYS A 148 21.01 -15.71 3.25
CA LYS A 148 21.11 -16.58 2.06
C LYS A 148 22.53 -17.05 1.75
N ILE A 149 23.47 -16.60 2.50
CA ILE A 149 24.88 -16.96 2.32
C ILE A 149 25.24 -18.29 2.96
#